data_7b97257d7b7f3bb5d5c0162d72628f3b
#
_entry.id   7b97257d7b7f3bb5d5c0162d72628f3b
#
_cell.length_a   1.000
_cell.length_b   1.000
_cell.length_c   1.000
_cell.angle_alpha   90.00
_cell.angle_beta   90.00
_cell.angle_gamma   90.00
#
_symmetry.space_group_name_H-M   'P 1'
#
loop_
_entity.id
_entity.type
_entity.pdbx_description
1 polymer ?
#
loop_
_entity_poly.entity_id
_entity_poly.type
_entity_poly.pdbx_seq_one_letter_code
_entity_poly.pdbx_strand_id
1 'polypeptide(L)'
;MSRARTVLQAPEISRVLTRIAHEVLERNKGPQGLVLLGIPTRGVALAQRLAERIAEVEGTKVPFGAIDVTMYRDDLRRHPVRTLERTDIPEGGIDGNTVVLVDDVLFSGRTVRAALDALSDVGRPRAVRLAVLVDRGHRELPIRADHVGKNLPTSLTERVSVLLTEHDGRDEVLITDVEDPS
;
A
#
# COMPACT_ATOMS: atom_id res chain seq x y z
N MET A 1 4.22 21.41 -21.12
CA MET A 1 4.59 19.96 -21.08
C MET A 1 4.88 19.58 -19.64
N SER A 2 4.11 18.69 -19.09
CA SER A 2 4.39 18.18 -17.75
C SER A 2 5.71 17.39 -17.80
N ARG A 3 6.64 17.76 -16.94
CA ARG A 3 7.96 17.14 -16.89
C ARG A 3 7.90 15.93 -15.95
N ALA A 4 7.91 14.73 -16.51
CA ALA A 4 7.99 13.50 -15.73
C ALA A 4 9.45 13.25 -15.32
N ARG A 5 9.65 12.88 -14.05
CA ARG A 5 10.97 12.54 -13.49
C ARG A 5 10.88 11.18 -12.80
N THR A 6 11.74 10.25 -13.22
CA THR A 6 11.86 8.95 -12.56
C THR A 6 12.59 9.09 -11.23
N VAL A 7 12.02 8.55 -10.17
CA VAL A 7 12.62 8.55 -8.81
C VAL A 7 13.00 7.18 -8.32
N LEU A 8 12.35 6.12 -8.79
CA LEU A 8 12.75 4.72 -8.57
C LEU A 8 12.60 3.93 -9.87
N GLN A 9 13.58 3.10 -10.15
CA GLN A 9 13.54 2.12 -11.22
C GLN A 9 13.30 0.71 -10.67
N ALA A 10 13.05 -0.26 -11.56
CA ALA A 10 12.73 -1.64 -11.17
C ALA A 10 13.70 -2.28 -10.17
N PRO A 11 15.04 -2.19 -10.34
CA PRO A 11 15.98 -2.76 -9.37
C PRO A 11 15.88 -2.13 -7.98
N GLU A 12 15.61 -0.83 -7.91
CA GLU A 12 15.46 -0.10 -6.65
C GLU A 12 14.16 -0.48 -5.94
N ILE A 13 13.06 -0.61 -6.68
CA ILE A 13 11.76 -1.09 -6.14
C ILE A 13 11.93 -2.50 -5.57
N SER A 14 12.61 -3.37 -6.27
CA SER A 14 12.88 -4.74 -5.81
C SER A 14 13.67 -4.76 -4.50
N ARG A 15 14.72 -3.97 -4.39
CA ARG A 15 15.53 -3.87 -3.15
C ARG A 15 14.72 -3.32 -1.99
N VAL A 16 13.92 -2.29 -2.24
CA VAL A 16 13.06 -1.68 -1.24
C VAL A 16 12.05 -2.68 -0.69
N LEU A 17 11.40 -3.45 -1.56
CA LEU A 17 10.42 -4.46 -1.14
C LEU A 17 11.08 -5.59 -0.33
N THR A 18 12.28 -6.00 -0.70
CA THR A 18 13.04 -6.98 0.08
C THR A 18 13.34 -6.44 1.49
N ARG A 19 13.75 -5.19 1.59
CA ARG A 19 13.99 -4.54 2.90
C ARG A 19 12.72 -4.47 3.73
N ILE A 20 11.60 -4.06 3.14
CA ILE A 20 10.31 -3.98 3.84
C ILE A 20 9.89 -5.37 4.34
N ALA A 21 10.05 -6.42 3.53
CA ALA A 21 9.74 -7.79 3.95
C ALA A 21 10.53 -8.20 5.20
N HIS A 22 11.83 -7.89 5.25
CA HIS A 22 12.66 -8.14 6.43
C HIS A 22 12.21 -7.32 7.64
N GLU A 23 11.88 -6.05 7.47
CA GLU A 23 11.38 -5.18 8.55
C GLU A 23 10.06 -5.70 9.14
N VAL A 24 9.15 -6.14 8.27
CA VAL A 24 7.86 -6.73 8.68
C VAL A 24 8.08 -7.99 9.52
N LEU A 25 8.96 -8.87 9.08
CA LEU A 25 9.30 -10.10 9.80
C LEU A 25 9.96 -9.80 11.14
N GLU A 26 10.90 -8.88 11.18
CA GLU A 26 11.59 -8.50 12.40
C GLU A 26 10.62 -7.92 13.44
N ARG A 27 9.76 -7.02 13.02
CA ARG A 27 8.77 -6.41 13.92
C ARG A 27 7.75 -7.42 14.44
N ASN A 28 7.34 -8.38 13.62
CA ASN A 28 6.40 -9.43 14.01
C ASN A 28 7.06 -10.60 14.73
N LYS A 29 8.38 -10.63 14.81
CA LYS A 29 9.16 -11.74 15.36
C LYS A 29 8.89 -13.06 14.63
N GLY A 30 8.85 -13.01 13.32
CA GLY A 30 8.58 -14.14 12.45
C GLY A 30 7.28 -13.97 11.65
N PRO A 31 6.90 -14.99 10.85
CA PRO A 31 5.76 -14.90 9.95
C PRO A 31 4.42 -15.28 10.58
N GLN A 32 4.40 -15.80 11.82
CA GLN A 32 3.19 -16.32 12.44
C GLN A 32 2.20 -15.20 12.76
N GLY A 33 0.94 -15.43 12.43
CA GLY A 33 -0.14 -14.48 12.70
C GLY A 33 -0.11 -13.23 11.83
N LEU A 34 0.66 -13.21 10.74
CA LEU A 34 0.67 -12.14 9.75
C LEU A 34 -0.37 -12.36 8.67
N VAL A 35 -1.08 -11.31 8.31
CA VAL A 35 -1.92 -11.24 7.10
C VAL A 35 -1.59 -9.94 6.39
N LEU A 36 -1.28 -10.01 5.10
CA LEU A 36 -1.00 -8.83 4.28
C LEU A 36 -2.24 -8.50 3.46
N LEU A 37 -2.77 -7.29 3.59
CA LEU A 37 -3.91 -6.84 2.81
C LEU A 37 -3.53 -5.62 1.99
N GLY A 38 -3.57 -5.78 0.67
CA GLY A 38 -3.30 -4.70 -0.25
C GLY A 38 -4.52 -3.81 -0.46
N ILE A 39 -4.29 -2.51 -0.51
CA ILE A 39 -5.33 -1.55 -0.91
C ILE A 39 -5.32 -1.49 -2.44
N PRO A 40 -6.43 -1.86 -3.10
CA PRO A 40 -6.49 -1.83 -4.55
C PRO A 40 -6.23 -0.42 -5.11
N THR A 41 -5.60 -0.32 -6.28
CA THR A 41 -5.25 -1.42 -7.21
C THR A 41 -3.84 -1.95 -6.94
N ARG A 42 -2.84 -1.10 -6.87
CA ARG A 42 -1.42 -1.47 -6.83
C ARG A 42 -0.96 -2.03 -5.49
N GLY A 43 -1.63 -1.67 -4.40
CA GLY A 43 -1.34 -2.23 -3.10
C GLY A 43 -1.48 -3.75 -3.04
N VAL A 44 -2.38 -4.32 -3.83
CA VAL A 44 -2.57 -5.78 -3.90
C VAL A 44 -1.36 -6.47 -4.53
N ALA A 45 -0.85 -5.94 -5.63
CA ALA A 45 0.37 -6.46 -6.27
C ALA A 45 1.58 -6.36 -5.31
N LEU A 46 1.70 -5.25 -4.58
CA LEU A 46 2.76 -5.06 -3.60
C LEU A 46 2.63 -6.04 -2.42
N ALA A 47 1.42 -6.28 -1.93
CA ALA A 47 1.16 -7.27 -0.87
C ALA A 47 1.57 -8.67 -1.32
N GLN A 48 1.24 -9.05 -2.54
CA GLN A 48 1.64 -10.34 -3.10
C GLN A 48 3.16 -10.44 -3.21
N ARG A 49 3.83 -9.41 -3.71
CA ARG A 49 5.30 -9.39 -3.81
C ARG A 49 5.99 -9.50 -2.45
N LEU A 50 5.45 -8.83 -1.43
CA LEU A 50 5.96 -8.93 -0.05
C LEU A 50 5.76 -10.35 0.51
N ALA A 51 4.59 -10.96 0.29
CA ALA A 51 4.31 -12.33 0.72
C ALA A 51 5.28 -13.33 0.07
N GLU A 52 5.57 -13.16 -1.21
CA GLU A 52 6.54 -13.99 -1.94
C GLU A 52 7.95 -13.86 -1.36
N ARG A 53 8.39 -12.65 -1.04
CA ARG A 53 9.71 -12.41 -0.42
C ARG A 53 9.80 -13.00 0.99
N ILE A 54 8.74 -12.89 1.77
CA ILE A 54 8.67 -13.51 3.10
C ILE A 54 8.79 -15.04 2.98
N ALA A 55 8.10 -15.63 2.01
CA ALA A 55 8.18 -17.08 1.77
C ALA A 55 9.60 -17.52 1.38
N GLU A 56 10.31 -16.73 0.60
CA GLU A 56 11.72 -17.01 0.22
C GLU A 56 12.65 -16.98 1.44
N VAL A 57 12.43 -16.05 2.37
CA VAL A 57 13.28 -15.89 3.56
C VAL A 57 12.95 -16.90 4.64
N GLU A 58 11.68 -17.13 4.93
CA GLU A 58 11.21 -17.93 6.06
C GLU A 58 10.79 -19.37 5.68
N GLY A 59 10.63 -19.63 4.39
CA GLY A 59 10.09 -20.91 3.92
C GLY A 59 8.62 -21.14 4.26
N THR A 60 7.93 -20.09 4.73
CA THR A 60 6.54 -20.14 5.15
C THR A 60 5.71 -19.13 4.36
N LYS A 61 4.59 -19.59 3.80
CA LYS A 61 3.65 -18.72 3.09
C LYS A 61 2.84 -17.89 4.09
N VAL A 62 2.85 -16.57 3.91
CA VAL A 62 2.01 -15.64 4.65
C VAL A 62 0.75 -15.36 3.83
N PRO A 63 -0.45 -15.44 4.43
CA PRO A 63 -1.68 -15.10 3.73
C PRO A 63 -1.67 -13.65 3.25
N PHE A 64 -2.14 -13.42 2.04
CA PHE A 64 -2.35 -12.07 1.53
C PHE A 64 -3.69 -11.97 0.80
N GLY A 65 -4.20 -10.77 0.69
CA GLY A 65 -5.45 -10.50 0.01
C GLY A 65 -5.61 -9.02 -0.30
N ALA A 66 -6.85 -8.60 -0.45
CA ALA A 66 -7.22 -7.25 -0.81
C ALA A 66 -8.34 -6.73 0.08
N ILE A 67 -8.31 -5.44 0.38
CA ILE A 67 -9.40 -4.77 1.07
C ILE A 67 -9.87 -3.58 0.25
N ASP A 68 -11.12 -3.64 -0.23
CA ASP A 68 -11.73 -2.54 -0.96
C ASP A 68 -12.14 -1.43 0.00
N VAL A 69 -11.68 -0.24 -0.27
CA VAL A 69 -11.93 0.95 0.56
C VAL A 69 -12.95 1.90 -0.08
N THR A 70 -13.46 1.59 -1.25
CA THR A 70 -14.28 2.49 -2.06
C THR A 70 -15.51 3.01 -1.30
N MET A 71 -16.21 2.13 -0.58
CA MET A 71 -17.42 2.48 0.18
C MET A 71 -17.15 3.31 1.44
N TYR A 72 -15.89 3.38 1.88
CA TYR A 72 -15.48 4.03 3.13
C TYR A 72 -14.76 5.37 2.91
N ARG A 73 -14.56 5.74 1.64
CA ARG A 73 -13.90 7.00 1.30
C ARG A 73 -14.83 8.18 1.54
N ASP A 74 -14.29 9.22 2.17
CA ASP A 74 -15.01 10.47 2.44
C ASP A 74 -15.08 11.42 1.23
N ASP A 75 -14.35 11.10 0.15
CA ASP A 75 -14.30 11.89 -1.09
C ASP A 75 -15.20 11.35 -2.23
N LEU A 76 -16.08 10.39 -1.95
CA LEU A 76 -16.99 9.78 -2.94
C LEU A 76 -17.86 10.80 -3.68
N ARG A 77 -18.17 11.93 -3.08
CA ARG A 77 -18.97 12.98 -3.70
C ARG A 77 -18.21 13.82 -4.72
N ARG A 78 -16.87 13.78 -4.69
CA ARG A 78 -15.99 14.60 -5.53
C ARG A 78 -15.47 13.86 -6.75
N HIS A 79 -15.54 12.52 -6.74
CA HIS A 79 -15.04 11.69 -7.82
C HIS A 79 -16.14 10.75 -8.30
N PRO A 80 -16.29 10.61 -9.64
CA PRO A 80 -17.27 9.66 -10.18
C PRO A 80 -16.96 8.25 -9.68
N VAL A 81 -18.02 7.46 -9.52
CA VAL A 81 -18.00 6.11 -8.98
C VAL A 81 -16.90 5.29 -9.64
N ARG A 82 -15.85 4.97 -8.89
CA ARG A 82 -14.92 3.93 -9.28
C ARG A 82 -15.64 2.59 -9.18
N THR A 83 -15.38 1.71 -10.12
CA THR A 83 -15.82 0.33 -10.04
C THR A 83 -15.40 -0.25 -8.69
N LEU A 84 -16.35 -0.85 -7.97
CA LEU A 84 -16.05 -1.54 -6.72
C LEU A 84 -15.04 -2.65 -7.00
N GLU A 85 -13.87 -2.56 -6.40
CA GLU A 85 -12.91 -3.64 -6.43
C GLU A 85 -13.23 -4.64 -5.32
N ARG A 86 -12.98 -5.90 -5.58
CA ARG A 86 -13.38 -6.95 -4.67
C ARG A 86 -12.49 -6.99 -3.43
N THR A 87 -13.11 -6.98 -2.24
CA THR A 87 -12.44 -7.40 -1.02
C THR A 87 -12.21 -8.90 -1.07
N ASP A 88 -10.98 -9.31 -0.86
CA ASP A 88 -10.55 -10.70 -0.87
C ASP A 88 -9.78 -10.99 0.41
N ILE A 89 -10.48 -11.50 1.41
CA ILE A 89 -9.89 -11.86 2.69
C ILE A 89 -9.42 -13.31 2.63
N PRO A 90 -8.16 -13.59 2.99
CA PRO A 90 -7.64 -14.96 2.99
C PRO A 90 -8.48 -15.90 3.87
N GLU A 91 -8.47 -17.18 3.51
CA GLU A 91 -9.01 -18.22 4.37
C GLU A 91 -8.36 -18.16 5.76
N GLY A 92 -9.16 -18.26 6.81
CA GLY A 92 -8.71 -18.05 8.19
C GLY A 92 -8.97 -16.64 8.72
N GLY A 93 -9.30 -15.69 7.87
CA GLY A 93 -9.69 -14.34 8.26
C GLY A 93 -8.57 -13.49 8.88
N ILE A 94 -8.97 -12.45 9.59
CA ILE A 94 -8.04 -11.51 10.21
C ILE A 94 -8.13 -11.47 11.74
N ASP A 95 -9.11 -12.14 12.33
CA ASP A 95 -9.34 -12.10 13.78
C ASP A 95 -8.11 -12.59 14.55
N GLY A 96 -7.65 -11.80 15.51
CA GLY A 96 -6.51 -12.11 16.36
C GLY A 96 -5.15 -12.07 15.66
N ASN A 97 -5.12 -11.78 14.36
CA ASN A 97 -3.90 -11.68 13.57
C ASN A 97 -3.39 -10.23 13.52
N THR A 98 -2.12 -10.07 13.17
CA THR A 98 -1.56 -8.78 12.81
C THR A 98 -1.75 -8.56 11.31
N VAL A 99 -2.54 -7.56 10.97
CA VAL A 99 -2.74 -7.15 9.58
C VAL A 99 -1.71 -6.10 9.21
N VAL A 100 -1.02 -6.29 8.11
CA VAL A 100 -0.20 -5.25 7.47
C VAL A 100 -0.98 -4.77 6.24
N LEU A 101 -1.48 -3.54 6.31
CA LEU A 101 -2.05 -2.85 5.15
C LEU A 101 -0.91 -2.44 4.23
N VAL A 102 -1.07 -2.68 2.94
CA VAL A 102 -0.05 -2.38 1.93
C VAL A 102 -0.64 -1.45 0.89
N ASP A 103 0.02 -0.32 0.66
CA ASP A 103 -0.36 0.63 -0.39
C ASP A 103 0.86 1.13 -1.15
N ASP A 104 0.64 1.73 -2.30
CA ASP A 104 1.70 2.27 -3.13
C ASP A 104 2.18 3.64 -2.65
N VAL A 105 1.28 4.59 -2.43
CA VAL A 105 1.61 5.97 -2.05
C VAL A 105 0.81 6.41 -0.83
N LEU A 106 1.50 6.89 0.18
CA LEU A 106 0.89 7.54 1.34
C LEU A 106 0.95 9.06 1.14
N PHE A 107 -0.23 9.68 1.19
CA PHE A 107 -0.43 11.11 0.99
C PHE A 107 -1.14 11.73 2.19
N SER A 108 -2.45 12.03 2.06
CA SER A 108 -3.23 12.66 3.13
C SER A 108 -3.51 11.76 4.33
N GLY A 109 -3.49 10.44 4.13
CA GLY A 109 -3.90 9.44 5.11
C GLY A 109 -5.36 9.02 4.99
N ARG A 110 -6.15 9.64 4.11
CA ARG A 110 -7.59 9.37 3.98
C ARG A 110 -7.88 7.98 3.44
N THR A 111 -7.07 7.48 2.52
CA THR A 111 -7.19 6.12 2.00
C THR A 111 -6.95 5.09 3.10
N VAL A 112 -5.95 5.31 3.94
CA VAL A 112 -5.63 4.42 5.07
C VAL A 112 -6.76 4.45 6.11
N ARG A 113 -7.31 5.60 6.41
CA ARG A 113 -8.48 5.71 7.29
C ARG A 113 -9.65 4.89 6.77
N ALA A 114 -9.95 5.01 5.47
CA ALA A 114 -10.99 4.21 4.84
C ALA A 114 -10.71 2.70 4.96
N ALA A 115 -9.45 2.29 4.82
CA ALA A 115 -9.05 0.90 5.00
C ALA A 115 -9.26 0.43 6.45
N LEU A 116 -8.95 1.26 7.44
CA LEU A 116 -9.20 0.94 8.85
C LEU A 116 -10.71 0.76 9.13
N ASP A 117 -11.54 1.62 8.56
CA ASP A 117 -13.00 1.51 8.69
C ASP A 117 -13.50 0.21 8.02
N ALA A 118 -13.00 -0.10 6.82
CA ALA A 118 -13.35 -1.33 6.12
C ALA A 118 -12.95 -2.59 6.90
N LEU A 119 -11.77 -2.57 7.53
CA LEU A 119 -11.29 -3.69 8.35
C LEU A 119 -12.22 -3.98 9.52
N SER A 120 -12.79 -2.96 10.15
CA SER A 120 -13.68 -3.12 11.30
C SER A 120 -14.98 -3.86 10.94
N ASP A 121 -15.39 -3.85 9.67
CA ASP A 121 -16.55 -4.60 9.18
C ASP A 121 -16.20 -6.05 8.78
N VAL A 122 -14.93 -6.36 8.64
CA VAL A 122 -14.45 -7.69 8.22
C VAL A 122 -14.07 -8.57 9.40
N GLY A 123 -13.56 -7.98 10.45
CA GLY A 123 -13.10 -8.71 11.62
C GLY A 123 -12.39 -7.83 12.63
N ARG A 124 -11.76 -8.47 13.61
CA ARG A 124 -11.03 -7.77 14.67
C ARG A 124 -9.59 -8.26 14.75
N PRO A 125 -8.68 -7.62 14.02
CA PRO A 125 -7.26 -7.95 14.12
C PRO A 125 -6.71 -7.54 15.50
N ARG A 126 -5.65 -8.22 15.92
CA ARG A 126 -4.93 -7.89 17.14
C ARG A 126 -4.21 -6.54 17.00
N ALA A 127 -3.66 -6.28 15.83
CA ALA A 127 -2.97 -5.05 15.50
C ALA A 127 -3.07 -4.79 14.00
N VAL A 128 -3.03 -3.53 13.60
CA VAL A 128 -2.94 -3.12 12.20
C VAL A 128 -1.69 -2.27 12.04
N ARG A 129 -0.88 -2.60 11.04
CA ARG A 129 0.32 -1.86 10.66
C ARG A 129 0.23 -1.45 9.20
N LEU A 130 1.03 -0.49 8.80
CA LEU A 130 0.99 0.08 7.46
C LEU A 130 2.37 0.00 6.80
N ALA A 131 2.43 -0.57 5.61
CA ALA A 131 3.59 -0.57 4.73
C ALA A 131 3.24 0.15 3.42
N VAL A 132 4.05 1.11 3.02
CA VAL A 132 3.88 1.85 1.78
C VAL A 132 5.17 1.88 0.97
N LEU A 133 5.05 1.87 -0.34
CA LEU A 133 6.24 1.99 -1.20
C LEU A 133 6.83 3.40 -1.11
N VAL A 134 5.98 4.42 -1.16
CA VAL A 134 6.38 5.83 -1.13
C VAL A 134 5.52 6.60 -0.12
N ASP A 135 6.19 7.38 0.72
CA ASP A 135 5.55 8.41 1.53
C ASP A 135 5.92 9.78 0.95
N ARG A 136 4.93 10.51 0.44
CA ARG A 136 5.15 11.81 -0.19
C ARG A 136 4.88 13.01 0.72
N GLY A 137 4.47 12.79 1.96
CA GLY A 137 4.08 13.84 2.89
C GLY A 137 2.67 14.37 2.66
N HIS A 138 2.39 15.56 3.18
CA HIS A 138 1.11 16.27 3.07
C HIS A 138 -0.06 15.59 3.79
N ARG A 139 0.18 15.10 5.01
CA ARG A 139 -0.89 14.51 5.84
C ARG A 139 -1.98 15.51 6.16
N GLU A 140 -3.21 15.03 6.11
CA GLU A 140 -4.39 15.70 6.64
C GLU A 140 -4.94 15.00 7.89
N LEU A 141 -4.53 13.74 8.11
CA LEU A 141 -4.88 12.92 9.26
C LEU A 141 -3.62 12.43 9.97
N PRO A 142 -3.66 12.14 11.28
CA PRO A 142 -2.52 11.67 12.05
C PRO A 142 -2.22 10.19 11.76
N ILE A 143 -1.92 9.88 10.53
CA ILE A 143 -1.58 8.55 10.02
C ILE A 143 -0.10 8.50 9.72
N ARG A 144 0.55 7.43 10.17
CA ARG A 144 1.98 7.18 9.95
C ARG A 144 2.18 5.75 9.48
N ALA A 145 3.05 5.55 8.49
CA ALA A 145 3.45 4.22 8.05
C ALA A 145 4.50 3.63 9.00
N ASP A 146 4.38 2.34 9.27
CA ASP A 146 5.38 1.57 10.02
C ASP A 146 6.58 1.22 9.15
N HIS A 147 6.33 0.97 7.87
CA HIS A 147 7.35 0.61 6.89
C HIS A 147 7.20 1.48 5.66
N VAL A 148 8.25 2.19 5.31
CA VAL A 148 8.29 3.10 4.17
C VAL A 148 9.42 2.68 3.23
N GLY A 149 9.09 2.48 1.96
CA GLY A 149 10.10 2.20 0.96
C GLY A 149 11.00 3.39 0.70
N LYS A 150 10.40 4.52 0.35
CA LYS A 150 11.11 5.78 0.13
C LYS A 150 10.29 6.96 0.64
N ASN A 151 10.91 7.80 1.44
CA ASN A 151 10.37 9.12 1.76
C ASN A 151 10.72 10.06 0.62
N LEU A 152 9.70 10.67 0.03
CA LEU A 152 9.82 11.48 -1.17
C LEU A 152 9.14 12.83 -0.94
N PRO A 153 9.87 13.83 -0.45
CA PRO A 153 9.30 15.17 -0.29
C PRO A 153 8.81 15.71 -1.63
N THR A 154 7.56 16.11 -1.67
CA THR A 154 6.92 16.65 -2.87
C THR A 154 6.20 17.95 -2.57
N SER A 155 5.86 18.72 -3.61
CA SER A 155 4.92 19.82 -3.49
C SER A 155 3.49 19.33 -3.72
N LEU A 156 2.50 20.14 -3.37
CA LEU A 156 1.09 19.84 -3.65
C LEU A 156 0.76 19.88 -5.14
N THR A 157 1.59 20.57 -5.93
CA THR A 157 1.46 20.65 -7.40
C THR A 157 2.14 19.49 -8.13
N GLU A 158 2.79 18.60 -7.39
CA GLU A 158 3.39 17.39 -7.94
C GLU A 158 2.50 16.19 -7.70
N ARG A 159 2.57 15.24 -8.61
CA ARG A 159 1.88 13.94 -8.51
C ARG A 159 2.92 12.83 -8.51
N VAL A 160 2.76 11.88 -7.60
CA VAL A 160 3.55 10.64 -7.57
C VAL A 160 2.74 9.53 -8.22
N SER A 161 3.34 8.86 -9.20
CA SER A 161 2.75 7.71 -9.87
C SER A 161 3.63 6.49 -9.68
N VAL A 162 3.07 5.43 -9.14
CA VAL A 162 3.71 4.12 -9.05
C VAL A 162 3.20 3.26 -10.19
N LEU A 163 4.11 2.78 -11.02
CA LEU A 163 3.83 1.85 -12.10
C LEU A 163 4.36 0.48 -11.69
N LEU A 164 3.57 -0.55 -11.88
CA LEU A 164 3.94 -1.93 -11.57
C LEU A 164 3.65 -2.82 -12.77
N THR A 165 4.51 -3.80 -12.98
CA THR A 165 4.44 -4.72 -14.14
C THR A 165 3.07 -5.36 -14.28
N GLU A 166 2.40 -5.70 -13.18
CA GLU A 166 1.09 -6.36 -13.15
C GLU A 166 -0.03 -5.52 -13.77
N HIS A 167 0.11 -4.18 -13.73
CA HIS A 167 -0.90 -3.25 -14.22
C HIS A 167 -0.41 -2.37 -15.37
N ASP A 168 0.88 -2.05 -15.38
CA ASP A 168 1.44 -0.98 -16.21
C ASP A 168 2.53 -1.49 -17.18
N GLY A 169 2.87 -2.77 -17.12
CA GLY A 169 3.88 -3.41 -17.97
C GLY A 169 5.33 -3.09 -17.61
N ARG A 170 5.55 -2.29 -16.58
CA ARG A 170 6.89 -1.96 -16.07
C ARG A 170 6.84 -1.52 -14.62
N ASP A 171 7.97 -1.60 -13.94
CA ASP A 171 8.14 -1.10 -12.58
C ASP A 171 8.88 0.24 -12.59
N GLU A 172 8.23 1.27 -12.10
CA GLU A 172 8.80 2.62 -12.04
C GLU A 172 8.02 3.50 -11.06
N VAL A 173 8.70 4.44 -10.42
CA VAL A 173 8.04 5.52 -9.67
C VAL A 173 8.43 6.85 -10.31
N LEU A 174 7.41 7.64 -10.65
CA LEU A 174 7.53 8.93 -11.33
C LEU A 174 6.96 10.06 -10.47
N ILE A 175 7.56 11.24 -10.60
CA ILE A 175 6.94 12.51 -10.20
C ILE A 175 6.63 13.29 -11.47
N THR A 176 5.41 13.83 -11.54
CA THR A 176 4.97 14.72 -12.62
C THR A 176 4.42 16.01 -12.02
N ASP A 177 4.69 17.13 -12.67
CA ASP A 177 4.03 18.39 -12.32
C ASP A 177 2.57 18.32 -12.77
N VAL A 178 1.65 18.68 -11.88
CA VAL A 178 0.24 18.82 -12.24
C VAL A 178 0.09 20.24 -12.82
N GLU A 179 -0.17 20.32 -14.11
CA GLU A 179 -0.55 21.59 -14.70
C GLU A 179 -1.86 22.02 -14.06
N ASP A 180 -1.85 23.22 -13.46
CA ASP A 180 -3.06 23.84 -12.93
C ASP A 180 -4.04 24.01 -14.10
N PRO A 181 -5.26 23.49 -14.04
CA PRO A 181 -6.25 23.76 -15.07
C PRO A 181 -6.67 25.21 -14.92
N SER A 182 -5.96 26.08 -15.64
CA SER A 182 -6.31 27.51 -15.79
C SER A 182 -7.62 27.68 -16.56
#